data_e56907258672e90c3afeec0a0574edf5
#
_entry.id   e56907258672e90c3afeec0a0574edf5
#
_cell.length_a   1.000
_cell.length_b   1.000
_cell.length_c   1.000
_cell.angle_alpha   90.00
_cell.angle_beta   90.00
_cell.angle_gamma   90.00
#
_symmetry.space_group_name_H-M   'P 1'
#
loop_
_entity.id
_entity.type
_entity.pdbx_description
1 polymer ?
#
loop_
_entity_poly.entity_id
_entity_poly.type
_entity_poly.pdbx_seq_one_letter_code
_entity_poly.pdbx_strand_id
1 'polypeptide(L)'
;VILLSDTIGLLEDVEATLASLHRLSSNETRIVVAYYSWLWTPIIAMAELFGAKMRQIPLNRLGPEDITALLELADFDVIKRDWRQLVPKRLFGLGPIINRSLATLPFVRRFCVRHYAVARSKRHAGLDKPSTTVVIPCRNERGNIAPAVERMPPFCDDMEILFVEGHSSDGTGE
;
A
#
# COMPACT_ATOMS: atom_id res chain seq x y z
N VAL A 1 3.27 -5.95 -12.30
CA VAL A 1 3.25 -4.59 -11.72
C VAL A 1 2.94 -3.59 -12.81
N ILE A 2 2.03 -2.65 -12.55
CA ILE A 2 1.73 -1.50 -13.42
C ILE A 2 2.28 -0.25 -12.73
N LEU A 3 3.09 0.53 -13.42
CA LEU A 3 3.72 1.74 -12.89
C LEU A 3 3.19 2.99 -13.60
N LEU A 4 2.59 3.88 -12.82
CA LEU A 4 2.20 5.23 -13.24
C LEU A 4 3.19 6.23 -12.62
N SER A 5 4.24 6.58 -13.37
CA SER A 5 5.28 7.49 -12.90
C SER A 5 5.07 8.89 -13.43
N ASP A 6 4.74 9.82 -12.54
CA ASP A 6 4.52 11.24 -12.82
C ASP A 6 3.46 11.53 -13.91
N THR A 7 2.60 10.56 -14.20
CA THR A 7 1.60 10.64 -15.28
C THR A 7 0.21 11.02 -14.79
N ILE A 8 -0.12 10.68 -13.54
CA ILE A 8 -1.49 10.82 -13.02
C ILE A 8 -2.00 12.27 -13.07
N GLY A 9 -1.11 13.25 -12.84
CA GLY A 9 -1.45 14.68 -12.97
C GLY A 9 -1.60 15.19 -14.40
N LEU A 10 -1.26 14.38 -15.41
CA LEU A 10 -1.34 14.74 -16.83
C LEU A 10 -2.55 14.10 -17.53
N LEU A 11 -3.28 13.24 -16.83
CA LEU A 11 -4.44 12.56 -17.38
C LEU A 11 -5.65 13.51 -17.41
N GLU A 12 -6.37 13.53 -18.52
CA GLU A 12 -7.62 14.28 -18.65
C GLU A 12 -8.72 13.67 -17.77
N ASP A 13 -8.85 12.35 -17.81
CA ASP A 13 -9.76 11.58 -16.98
C ASP A 13 -8.98 10.53 -16.21
N VAL A 14 -8.68 10.85 -14.95
CA VAL A 14 -7.93 9.98 -14.04
C VAL A 14 -8.76 8.74 -13.66
N GLU A 15 -10.05 8.94 -13.38
CA GLU A 15 -10.95 7.86 -12.94
C GLU A 15 -11.14 6.83 -14.03
N ALA A 16 -11.51 7.25 -15.26
CA ALA A 16 -11.67 6.35 -16.40
C ALA A 16 -10.37 5.61 -16.72
N THR A 17 -9.21 6.29 -16.65
CA THR A 17 -7.92 5.67 -16.86
C THR A 17 -7.63 4.59 -15.82
N LEU A 18 -7.82 4.90 -14.52
CA LEU A 18 -7.63 3.93 -13.45
C LEU A 18 -8.60 2.76 -13.60
N ALA A 19 -9.88 3.01 -13.87
CA ALA A 19 -10.87 1.96 -14.09
C ALA A 19 -10.49 1.00 -15.23
N SER A 20 -9.87 1.52 -16.29
CA SER A 20 -9.39 0.71 -17.42
C SER A 20 -8.30 -0.29 -17.04
N LEU A 21 -7.51 0.02 -16.00
CA LEU A 21 -6.40 -0.83 -15.54
C LEU A 21 -6.88 -2.16 -14.95
N HIS A 22 -8.15 -2.28 -14.53
CA HIS A 22 -8.68 -3.57 -14.07
C HIS A 22 -8.58 -4.66 -15.14
N ARG A 23 -8.71 -4.29 -16.42
CA ARG A 23 -8.59 -5.25 -17.54
C ARG A 23 -7.17 -5.84 -17.66
N LEU A 24 -6.16 -5.11 -17.17
CA LEU A 24 -4.76 -5.49 -17.20
C LEU A 24 -4.28 -6.04 -15.86
N SER A 25 -5.17 -6.07 -14.86
CA SER A 25 -4.85 -6.49 -13.51
C SER A 25 -5.28 -7.93 -13.26
N SER A 26 -4.54 -8.61 -12.40
CA SER A 26 -4.88 -9.88 -11.78
C SER A 26 -4.86 -9.72 -10.26
N ASN A 27 -5.15 -10.78 -9.52
CA ASN A 27 -5.05 -10.82 -8.05
C ASN A 27 -3.66 -10.42 -7.53
N GLU A 28 -2.61 -10.80 -8.26
CA GLU A 28 -1.22 -10.49 -7.89
C GLU A 28 -0.72 -9.12 -8.40
N THR A 29 -1.48 -8.48 -9.28
CA THR A 29 -1.06 -7.22 -9.88
C THR A 29 -1.05 -6.11 -8.84
N ARG A 30 0.06 -5.39 -8.77
CA ARG A 30 0.20 -4.17 -7.97
C ARG A 30 0.31 -2.97 -8.90
N ILE A 31 -0.49 -1.95 -8.62
CA ILE A 31 -0.41 -0.64 -9.29
C ILE A 31 0.42 0.26 -8.39
N VAL A 32 1.46 0.85 -8.93
CA VAL A 32 2.33 1.78 -8.24
C VAL A 32 2.16 3.14 -8.89
N VAL A 33 1.63 4.10 -8.12
CA VAL A 33 1.50 5.50 -8.54
C VAL A 33 2.61 6.29 -7.87
N ALA A 34 3.49 6.87 -8.69
CA ALA A 34 4.56 7.75 -8.23
C ALA A 34 4.24 9.19 -8.64
N TYR A 35 4.36 10.11 -7.70
CA TYR A 35 4.03 11.53 -7.92
C TYR A 35 4.90 12.45 -7.06
N TYR A 36 4.98 13.74 -7.47
CA TYR A 36 5.71 14.74 -6.72
C TYR A 36 4.88 15.31 -5.57
N SER A 37 5.54 15.55 -4.44
CA SER A 37 4.93 16.27 -3.33
C SER A 37 4.62 17.72 -3.73
N TRP A 38 3.42 18.18 -3.42
CA TRP A 38 3.00 19.56 -3.69
C TRP A 38 3.86 20.60 -2.97
N LEU A 39 4.48 20.24 -1.85
CA LEU A 39 5.41 21.09 -1.09
C LEU A 39 6.62 21.52 -1.95
N TRP A 40 7.00 20.73 -2.94
CA TRP A 40 8.12 21.00 -3.82
C TRP A 40 7.73 21.79 -5.08
N THR A 41 6.45 22.10 -5.26
CA THR A 41 5.96 22.83 -6.44
C THR A 41 6.74 24.13 -6.71
N PRO A 42 7.00 25.03 -5.72
CA PRO A 42 7.74 26.26 -5.99
C PRO A 42 9.21 25.97 -6.39
N ILE A 43 9.84 24.98 -5.79
CA ILE A 43 11.22 24.60 -6.11
C ILE A 43 11.30 23.96 -7.50
N ILE A 44 10.33 23.13 -7.85
CA ILE A 44 10.20 22.52 -9.17
C ILE A 44 9.98 23.60 -10.23
N ALA A 45 9.10 24.58 -9.97
CA ALA A 45 8.87 25.70 -10.87
C ALA A 45 10.13 26.54 -11.10
N MET A 46 10.92 26.78 -10.06
CA MET A 46 12.23 27.41 -10.21
C MET A 46 13.19 26.58 -11.07
N ALA A 47 13.25 25.28 -10.85
CA ALA A 47 14.08 24.38 -11.65
C ALA A 47 13.67 24.36 -13.13
N GLU A 48 12.37 24.49 -13.43
CA GLU A 48 11.85 24.62 -14.78
C GLU A 48 12.21 25.98 -15.40
N LEU A 49 12.17 27.06 -14.62
CA LEU A 49 12.55 28.40 -15.08
C LEU A 49 14.02 28.47 -15.47
N PHE A 50 14.90 27.82 -14.69
CA PHE A 50 16.34 27.77 -14.95
C PHE A 50 16.74 26.65 -15.94
N GLY A 51 15.80 25.96 -16.58
CA GLY A 51 16.05 24.89 -17.54
C GLY A 51 16.66 23.61 -16.95
N ALA A 52 16.67 23.49 -15.61
CA ALA A 52 17.17 22.29 -14.90
C ALA A 52 16.18 21.12 -14.96
N LYS A 53 14.92 21.39 -15.31
CA LYS A 53 13.85 20.40 -15.53
C LYS A 53 13.00 20.86 -16.70
N MET A 54 12.55 19.90 -17.52
CA MET A 54 11.59 20.17 -18.60
C MET A 54 10.28 20.66 -17.99
N ARG A 55 9.73 21.74 -18.57
CA ARG A 55 8.45 22.31 -18.15
C ARG A 55 7.31 21.33 -18.42
N GLN A 56 6.56 21.01 -17.39
CA GLN A 56 5.35 20.23 -17.48
C GLN A 56 4.20 21.05 -16.88
N ILE A 57 3.08 21.11 -17.58
CA ILE A 57 1.87 21.76 -17.08
C ILE A 57 0.94 20.63 -16.65
N PRO A 58 0.84 20.32 -15.35
CA PRO A 58 -0.08 19.31 -14.88
C PRO A 58 -1.52 19.82 -15.05
N LEU A 59 -2.39 18.98 -15.59
CA LEU A 59 -3.83 19.25 -15.70
C LEU A 59 -4.47 19.20 -14.31
N ASN A 60 -4.00 18.28 -13.47
CA ASN A 60 -4.51 18.05 -12.13
C ASN A 60 -3.40 18.21 -11.09
N ARG A 61 -3.68 18.98 -10.04
CA ARG A 61 -2.81 19.11 -8.86
C ARG A 61 -3.34 18.20 -7.75
N LEU A 62 -2.89 16.97 -7.74
CA LEU A 62 -3.37 15.93 -6.83
C LEU A 62 -2.44 15.79 -5.63
N GLY A 63 -3.02 15.85 -4.43
CA GLY A 63 -2.35 15.50 -3.18
C GLY A 63 -2.40 14.00 -2.86
N PRO A 64 -1.75 13.56 -1.78
CA PRO A 64 -1.77 12.17 -1.36
C PRO A 64 -3.17 11.64 -1.06
N GLU A 65 -4.02 12.48 -0.48
CA GLU A 65 -5.41 12.18 -0.14
C GLU A 65 -6.26 12.04 -1.40
N ASP A 66 -6.08 12.96 -2.37
CA ASP A 66 -6.80 12.93 -3.65
C ASP A 66 -6.48 11.65 -4.44
N ILE A 67 -5.19 11.28 -4.50
CA ILE A 67 -4.76 10.06 -5.19
C ILE A 67 -5.35 8.82 -4.52
N THR A 68 -5.41 8.81 -3.19
CA THR A 68 -6.03 7.71 -2.46
C THR A 68 -7.52 7.63 -2.78
N ALA A 69 -8.24 8.76 -2.71
CA ALA A 69 -9.67 8.82 -3.01
C ALA A 69 -9.97 8.38 -4.45
N LEU A 70 -9.17 8.83 -5.43
CA LEU A 70 -9.32 8.42 -6.83
C LEU A 70 -9.07 6.92 -7.05
N LEU A 71 -8.08 6.35 -6.36
CA LEU A 71 -7.85 4.90 -6.40
C LEU A 71 -9.02 4.13 -5.79
N GLU A 72 -9.54 4.59 -4.65
CA GLU A 72 -10.67 3.96 -3.97
C GLU A 72 -11.97 4.05 -4.78
N LEU A 73 -12.23 5.21 -5.41
CA LEU A 73 -13.37 5.41 -6.34
C LEU A 73 -13.27 4.49 -7.57
N ALA A 74 -12.06 4.26 -8.05
CA ALA A 74 -11.81 3.34 -9.16
C ALA A 74 -11.71 1.87 -8.73
N ASP A 75 -12.24 1.47 -7.56
CA ASP A 75 -12.22 0.10 -7.03
C ASP A 75 -10.83 -0.49 -6.79
N PHE A 76 -9.85 0.35 -6.41
CA PHE A 76 -8.55 -0.11 -5.95
C PHE A 76 -8.42 0.05 -4.42
N ASP A 77 -7.73 -0.90 -3.81
CA ASP A 77 -7.38 -0.89 -2.38
C ASP A 77 -5.93 -0.40 -2.22
N VAL A 78 -5.73 0.70 -1.51
CA VAL A 78 -4.38 1.25 -1.27
C VAL A 78 -3.73 0.50 -0.11
N ILE A 79 -2.84 -0.43 -0.44
CA ILE A 79 -2.18 -1.32 0.52
C ILE A 79 -0.93 -0.73 1.16
N LYS A 80 -0.30 0.25 0.51
CA LYS A 80 0.91 0.89 1.02
C LYS A 80 1.08 2.29 0.48
N ARG A 81 1.54 3.19 1.36
CA ARG A 81 2.07 4.51 0.99
C ARG A 81 3.54 4.58 1.39
N ASP A 82 4.38 5.14 0.54
CA ASP A 82 5.80 5.29 0.80
C ASP A 82 6.27 6.69 0.35
N TRP A 83 7.33 7.14 0.96
CA TRP A 83 7.95 8.44 0.72
C TRP A 83 9.42 8.21 0.47
N ARG A 84 9.93 8.74 -0.61
CA ARG A 84 11.32 8.54 -0.99
C ARG A 84 11.93 9.85 -1.47
N GLN A 85 13.24 9.89 -1.43
CA GLN A 85 14.01 10.93 -2.06
C GLN A 85 13.79 12.31 -1.42
N LEU A 86 14.31 12.48 -0.21
CA LEU A 86 14.39 13.78 0.46
C LEU A 86 15.31 14.73 -0.32
N VAL A 87 16.41 14.21 -0.84
CA VAL A 87 17.40 14.96 -1.64
C VAL A 87 17.49 14.37 -3.04
N PRO A 88 17.07 15.13 -4.09
CA PRO A 88 17.01 14.62 -5.47
C PRO A 88 18.36 14.46 -6.14
N LYS A 89 19.41 15.15 -5.65
CA LYS A 89 20.77 15.11 -6.20
C LYS A 89 21.71 14.28 -5.32
N ARG A 90 22.75 13.73 -5.92
CA ARG A 90 23.74 12.91 -5.20
C ARG A 90 24.54 13.67 -4.15
N LEU A 91 24.54 15.02 -4.15
CA LEU A 91 25.20 15.93 -3.16
C LEU A 91 26.53 15.35 -2.63
N PHE A 92 27.54 15.24 -3.50
CA PHE A 92 28.85 14.67 -3.16
C PHE A 92 28.82 13.28 -2.49
N GLY A 93 27.81 12.45 -2.83
CA GLY A 93 27.65 11.11 -2.25
C GLY A 93 26.81 11.05 -0.98
N LEU A 94 26.48 12.17 -0.35
CA LEU A 94 25.66 12.22 0.87
C LEU A 94 24.16 11.99 0.62
N GLY A 95 23.68 12.30 -0.59
CA GLY A 95 22.26 12.15 -0.96
C GLY A 95 21.69 10.76 -0.66
N PRO A 96 22.33 9.64 -1.07
CA PRO A 96 21.86 8.29 -0.75
C PRO A 96 21.78 7.99 0.74
N ILE A 97 22.76 8.46 1.53
CA ILE A 97 22.81 8.27 2.98
C ILE A 97 21.65 9.02 3.66
N ILE A 98 21.46 10.30 3.30
CA ILE A 98 20.34 11.11 3.78
C ILE A 98 19.01 10.50 3.43
N ASN A 99 18.84 10.05 2.18
CA ASN A 99 17.60 9.42 1.72
C ASN A 99 17.31 8.07 2.42
N ARG A 100 18.36 7.34 2.80
CA ARG A 100 18.20 6.06 3.50
C ARG A 100 17.88 6.24 4.98
N SER A 101 18.50 7.22 5.64
CA SER A 101 18.43 7.39 7.10
C SER A 101 17.37 8.41 7.51
N LEU A 102 17.37 9.63 6.94
CA LEU A 102 16.50 10.72 7.36
C LEU A 102 15.11 10.66 6.71
N ALA A 103 15.02 10.21 5.47
CA ALA A 103 13.72 10.13 4.77
C ALA A 103 12.73 9.14 5.42
N THR A 104 13.19 8.25 6.30
CA THR A 104 12.35 7.28 7.03
C THR A 104 11.74 7.85 8.30
N LEU A 105 12.24 8.98 8.82
CA LEU A 105 11.74 9.60 10.04
C LEU A 105 10.32 10.16 9.85
N PRO A 106 9.40 9.98 10.81
CA PRO A 106 7.97 10.32 10.66
C PRO A 106 7.69 11.76 10.24
N PHE A 107 8.43 12.73 10.79
CA PHE A 107 8.26 14.15 10.44
C PHE A 107 8.99 14.51 9.14
N VAL A 108 10.18 13.95 8.90
CA VAL A 108 11.03 14.27 7.75
C VAL A 108 10.45 13.71 6.45
N ARG A 109 9.80 12.56 6.50
CA ARG A 109 9.20 11.92 5.32
C ARG A 109 8.19 12.81 4.57
N ARG A 110 7.53 13.77 5.25
CA ARG A 110 6.62 14.74 4.62
C ARG A 110 7.33 15.65 3.62
N PHE A 111 8.63 15.88 3.82
CA PHE A 111 9.46 16.71 2.95
C PHE A 111 10.09 15.92 1.81
N CYS A 112 9.82 14.62 1.68
CA CYS A 112 10.28 13.87 0.53
C CYS A 112 9.68 14.42 -0.76
N VAL A 113 10.51 14.47 -1.81
CA VAL A 113 10.13 14.98 -3.13
C VAL A 113 9.15 14.04 -3.82
N ARG A 114 9.36 12.72 -3.68
CA ARG A 114 8.54 11.69 -4.32
C ARG A 114 7.73 10.92 -3.31
N HIS A 115 6.47 10.78 -3.62
CA HIS A 115 5.52 9.95 -2.92
C HIS A 115 5.08 8.79 -3.82
N TYR A 116 4.72 7.68 -3.18
CA TYR A 116 4.27 6.47 -3.84
C TYR A 116 3.03 5.94 -3.16
N ALA A 117 2.03 5.59 -3.95
CA ALA A 117 0.89 4.80 -3.53
C ALA A 117 0.94 3.44 -4.23
N VAL A 118 0.83 2.36 -3.46
CA VAL A 118 0.74 1.00 -4.00
C VAL A 118 -0.66 0.50 -3.75
N ALA A 119 -1.34 0.10 -4.81
CA ALA A 119 -2.71 -0.36 -4.76
C ALA A 119 -2.88 -1.73 -5.46
N ARG A 120 -3.96 -2.41 -5.15
CA ARG A 120 -4.43 -3.63 -5.82
C ARG A 120 -5.88 -3.49 -6.24
N SER A 121 -6.28 -4.22 -7.27
CA SER A 121 -7.67 -4.26 -7.70
C SER A 121 -8.55 -4.96 -6.67
N LYS A 122 -9.64 -4.32 -6.23
CA LYS A 122 -10.68 -4.95 -5.40
C LYS A 122 -11.49 -5.95 -6.21
N ARG A 123 -11.63 -5.75 -7.52
CA ARG A 123 -12.40 -6.62 -8.42
C ARG A 123 -11.81 -8.02 -8.56
N HIS A 124 -10.51 -8.16 -8.35
CA HIS A 124 -9.80 -9.43 -8.38
C HIS A 124 -9.47 -9.95 -6.97
N ALA A 125 -9.68 -9.15 -5.94
CA ALA A 125 -9.54 -9.58 -4.55
C ALA A 125 -10.71 -10.51 -4.19
N GLY A 126 -10.41 -11.72 -3.73
CA GLY A 126 -11.45 -12.68 -3.31
C GLY A 126 -11.97 -13.63 -4.40
N LEU A 127 -11.40 -13.61 -5.61
CA LEU A 127 -11.65 -14.66 -6.61
C LEU A 127 -10.98 -15.99 -6.24
N ASP A 128 -9.89 -15.94 -5.49
CA ASP A 128 -9.29 -17.12 -4.89
C ASP A 128 -10.04 -17.46 -3.59
N LYS A 129 -10.40 -18.72 -3.42
CA LYS A 129 -10.93 -19.26 -2.16
C LYS A 129 -9.74 -19.68 -1.30
N PRO A 130 -9.20 -18.80 -0.43
CA PRO A 130 -8.04 -19.15 0.37
C PRO A 130 -8.44 -20.18 1.44
N SER A 131 -7.60 -21.18 1.63
CA SER A 131 -7.65 -21.99 2.85
C SER A 131 -7.17 -21.13 4.03
N THR A 132 -7.78 -21.30 5.18
CA THR A 132 -7.45 -20.53 6.37
C THR A 132 -7.21 -21.46 7.54
N THR A 133 -6.04 -21.38 8.16
CA THR A 133 -5.74 -22.08 9.40
C THR A 133 -5.86 -21.10 10.57
N VAL A 134 -6.79 -21.35 11.48
CA VAL A 134 -6.95 -20.60 12.73
C VAL A 134 -6.11 -21.25 13.79
N VAL A 135 -5.05 -20.60 14.23
CA VAL A 135 -4.15 -21.12 15.28
C VAL A 135 -4.57 -20.57 16.62
N ILE A 136 -4.96 -21.47 17.56
CA ILE A 136 -5.42 -21.11 18.90
C ILE A 136 -4.43 -21.71 19.92
N PRO A 137 -3.60 -20.88 20.57
CA PRO A 137 -2.79 -21.35 21.69
C PRO A 137 -3.68 -21.61 22.89
N CYS A 138 -3.51 -22.78 23.52
CA CYS A 138 -4.29 -23.15 24.70
C CYS A 138 -3.41 -23.77 25.80
N ARG A 139 -3.77 -23.50 27.04
CA ARG A 139 -3.16 -24.13 28.22
C ARG A 139 -4.15 -24.16 29.38
N ASN A 140 -4.48 -25.36 29.87
CA ASN A 140 -5.49 -25.59 30.90
C ASN A 140 -6.87 -25.00 30.52
N GLU A 141 -7.30 -25.31 29.29
CA GLU A 141 -8.53 -24.78 28.67
C GLU A 141 -9.51 -25.89 28.26
N ARG A 142 -9.45 -27.07 28.89
CA ARG A 142 -10.28 -28.23 28.54
C ARG A 142 -11.76 -27.88 28.32
N GLY A 143 -12.35 -27.05 29.20
CA GLY A 143 -13.75 -26.66 29.12
C GLY A 143 -14.07 -25.62 28.03
N ASN A 144 -13.07 -25.01 27.42
CA ASN A 144 -13.22 -23.93 26.43
C ASN A 144 -12.97 -24.40 24.99
N ILE A 145 -12.37 -25.57 24.77
CA ILE A 145 -12.04 -26.07 23.43
C ILE A 145 -13.29 -26.26 22.58
N ALA A 146 -14.23 -27.10 23.02
CA ALA A 146 -15.46 -27.40 22.28
C ALA A 146 -16.31 -26.12 22.05
N PRO A 147 -16.56 -25.27 23.08
CA PRO A 147 -17.26 -24.02 22.85
C PRO A 147 -16.56 -23.03 21.90
N ALA A 148 -15.23 -23.06 21.80
CA ALA A 148 -14.50 -22.23 20.86
C ALA A 148 -14.74 -22.67 19.41
N VAL A 149 -14.73 -23.98 19.15
CA VAL A 149 -15.05 -24.55 17.83
C VAL A 149 -16.50 -24.27 17.44
N GLU A 150 -17.46 -24.51 18.34
CA GLU A 150 -18.88 -24.29 18.07
C GLU A 150 -19.24 -22.84 17.76
N ARG A 151 -18.56 -21.89 18.39
CA ARG A 151 -18.79 -20.44 18.18
C ARG A 151 -18.01 -19.86 17.02
N MET A 152 -17.14 -20.64 16.38
CA MET A 152 -16.35 -20.16 15.23
C MET A 152 -17.27 -19.86 14.05
N PRO A 153 -17.33 -18.60 13.58
CA PRO A 153 -18.14 -18.27 12.42
C PRO A 153 -17.52 -18.86 11.15
N PRO A 154 -18.33 -19.40 10.22
CA PRO A 154 -17.86 -19.86 8.93
C PRO A 154 -17.51 -18.67 8.05
N PHE A 155 -16.25 -18.31 7.94
CA PHE A 155 -15.78 -17.19 7.14
C PHE A 155 -15.01 -17.60 5.87
N CYS A 156 -14.76 -18.90 5.67
CA CYS A 156 -14.23 -19.46 4.42
C CYS A 156 -14.68 -20.91 4.26
N ASP A 157 -14.62 -21.42 3.00
CA ASP A 157 -15.05 -22.79 2.67
C ASP A 157 -14.06 -23.87 3.13
N ASP A 158 -12.75 -23.53 3.15
CA ASP A 158 -11.67 -24.42 3.55
C ASP A 158 -10.98 -23.85 4.80
N MET A 159 -11.48 -24.28 5.97
CA MET A 159 -11.05 -23.80 7.26
C MET A 159 -10.51 -24.94 8.11
N GLU A 160 -9.29 -24.77 8.61
CA GLU A 160 -8.65 -25.64 9.60
C GLU A 160 -8.52 -24.89 10.93
N ILE A 161 -8.79 -25.59 12.04
CA ILE A 161 -8.55 -25.06 13.38
C ILE A 161 -7.44 -25.87 14.02
N LEU A 162 -6.34 -25.23 14.36
CA LEU A 162 -5.16 -25.82 14.99
C LEU A 162 -5.03 -25.32 16.43
N PHE A 163 -5.22 -26.21 17.41
CA PHE A 163 -4.93 -25.91 18.80
C PHE A 163 -3.46 -26.23 19.09
N VAL A 164 -2.73 -25.25 19.63
CA VAL A 164 -1.36 -25.41 20.09
C VAL A 164 -1.35 -25.51 21.61
N GLU A 165 -1.22 -26.72 22.09
CA GLU A 165 -1.29 -27.05 23.51
C GLU A 165 0.06 -26.78 24.19
N GLY A 166 0.05 -26.14 25.39
CA GLY A 166 1.21 -25.69 26.13
C GLY A 166 1.45 -26.45 27.42
N HIS A 167 1.56 -27.82 27.38
CA HIS A 167 1.77 -28.68 28.54
C HIS A 167 0.71 -28.50 29.65
N SER A 168 -0.54 -28.68 29.29
CA SER A 168 -1.67 -28.65 30.23
C SER A 168 -1.69 -29.83 31.18
N SER A 169 -2.25 -29.62 32.37
CA SER A 169 -2.42 -30.66 33.40
C SER A 169 -3.88 -31.07 33.60
N ASP A 170 -4.82 -30.42 32.87
CA ASP A 170 -6.26 -30.61 33.01
C ASP A 170 -6.89 -31.53 31.94
N GLY A 171 -6.08 -32.12 31.05
CA GLY A 171 -6.53 -32.95 29.95
C GLY A 171 -6.96 -32.15 28.73
N THR A 172 -6.50 -30.91 28.56
CA THR A 172 -6.76 -30.06 27.37
C THR A 172 -6.27 -30.72 26.07
N GLY A 173 -5.15 -31.50 26.12
CA GLY A 173 -4.54 -32.16 24.96
C GLY A 173 -5.12 -33.54 24.63
N GLU A 174 -6.07 -34.04 25.39
CA GLU A 174 -6.73 -35.35 25.21
C GLU A 174 -7.99 -35.17 24.35
#